data_fedc38011ee23b58db09cdd86d0295bc
#
_entry.id   fedc38011ee23b58db09cdd86d0295bc
#
_cell.length_a   1.000
_cell.length_b   1.000
_cell.length_c   1.000
_cell.angle_alpha   90.00
_cell.angle_beta   90.00
_cell.angle_gamma   90.00
#
_symmetry.space_group_name_H-M   'P 1'
#
loop_
_entity.id
_entity.type
_entity.pdbx_description
1 polymer ?
#
loop_
_entity_poly.entity_id
_entity_poly.type
_entity_poly.pdbx_seq_one_letter_code
_entity_poly.pdbx_strand_id
1 'polypeptide(L)'
;PLMHPLVPLTEGLKANGLQVFLETSGTHPLQGEFDWICLSPKRQAPPLEEVFQAADELKVVIGNAEDLLWAEQCAARAGKSCRLYLQPEWSRFAEAVRLITEYVKAHPQWKVSLQTHKFMEIP
;
A
#
# COMPACT_ATOMS: atom_id res chain seq x y z
N PRO A 1 12.75 1.46 -5.74
CA PRO A 1 12.60 0.80 -7.05
C PRO A 1 12.21 1.74 -8.17
N LEU A 2 11.61 2.88 -7.86
CA LEU A 2 11.22 3.84 -8.91
C LEU A 2 12.30 4.87 -9.23
N MET A 3 13.46 4.74 -8.62
CA MET A 3 14.59 5.65 -8.85
C MET A 3 15.37 5.31 -10.12
N HIS A 4 15.13 4.13 -10.68
CA HIS A 4 15.78 3.66 -11.90
C HIS A 4 14.73 3.39 -12.98
N PRO A 5 15.08 3.55 -14.26
CA PRO A 5 14.16 3.24 -15.34
C PRO A 5 13.74 1.76 -15.30
N LEU A 6 12.45 1.53 -15.15
CA LEU A 6 11.89 0.17 -15.08
C LEU A 6 11.18 -0.26 -16.37
N VAL A 7 11.03 0.65 -17.34
CA VAL A 7 10.29 0.35 -18.57
C VAL A 7 10.86 -0.86 -19.32
N PRO A 8 12.19 -0.95 -19.58
CA PRO A 8 12.71 -2.12 -20.28
C PRO A 8 12.50 -3.43 -19.52
N LEU A 9 12.62 -3.38 -18.18
CA LEU A 9 12.41 -4.55 -17.35
C LEU A 9 10.96 -5.03 -17.38
N THR A 10 10.00 -4.13 -17.20
CA THR A 10 8.59 -4.49 -17.19
C THR A 10 8.13 -4.98 -18.56
N GLU A 11 8.60 -4.37 -19.64
CA GLU A 11 8.30 -4.81 -20.99
C GLU A 11 8.84 -6.22 -21.25
N GLY A 12 10.07 -6.50 -20.81
CA GLY A 12 10.67 -7.81 -20.97
C GLY A 12 9.91 -8.88 -20.20
N LEU A 13 9.48 -8.59 -18.97
CA LEU A 13 8.71 -9.53 -18.16
C LEU A 13 7.35 -9.80 -18.79
N LYS A 14 6.65 -8.79 -19.27
CA LYS A 14 5.35 -8.94 -19.90
C LYS A 14 5.45 -9.69 -21.23
N ALA A 15 6.50 -9.45 -22.01
CA ALA A 15 6.73 -10.15 -23.26
C ALA A 15 6.89 -11.65 -23.06
N ASN A 16 7.31 -12.07 -21.84
CA ASN A 16 7.43 -13.47 -21.48
C ASN A 16 6.20 -14.01 -20.75
N GLY A 17 5.08 -13.30 -20.80
CA GLY A 17 3.82 -13.74 -20.21
C GLY A 17 3.76 -13.63 -18.70
N LEU A 18 4.64 -12.85 -18.08
CA LEU A 18 4.67 -12.66 -16.62
C LEU A 18 3.88 -11.43 -16.22
N GLN A 19 3.24 -11.52 -15.04
CA GLN A 19 2.59 -10.37 -14.43
C GLN A 19 3.60 -9.59 -13.59
N VAL A 20 3.46 -8.27 -13.57
CA VAL A 20 4.38 -7.39 -12.86
C VAL A 20 3.61 -6.63 -11.78
N PHE A 21 3.95 -6.91 -10.52
CA PHE A 21 3.37 -6.23 -9.37
C PHE A 21 4.40 -5.29 -8.76
N LEU A 22 3.96 -4.07 -8.43
CA LEU A 22 4.82 -3.08 -7.80
C LEU A 22 4.26 -2.71 -6.43
N GLU A 23 5.15 -2.67 -5.43
CA GLU A 23 4.85 -2.05 -4.15
C GLU A 23 5.74 -0.82 -4.01
N THR A 24 5.14 0.34 -3.71
CA THR A 24 5.86 1.61 -3.66
C THR A 24 5.34 2.53 -2.57
N SER A 25 6.21 3.41 -2.07
CA SER A 25 5.81 4.51 -1.19
C SER A 25 5.27 5.71 -1.96
N GLY A 26 5.38 5.70 -3.30
CA GLY A 26 4.79 6.71 -4.16
C GLY A 26 5.52 8.03 -4.25
N THR A 27 6.74 8.12 -3.75
CA THR A 27 7.50 9.39 -3.72
C THR A 27 8.18 9.73 -5.03
N HIS A 28 8.18 8.82 -5.98
CA HIS A 28 8.77 9.02 -7.31
C HIS A 28 7.76 8.70 -8.40
N PRO A 29 7.88 9.34 -9.59
CA PRO A 29 6.98 9.02 -10.70
C PRO A 29 7.06 7.56 -11.10
N LEU A 30 5.93 7.01 -11.55
CA LEU A 30 5.88 5.64 -12.02
C LEU A 30 6.61 5.51 -13.35
N GLN A 31 7.44 4.46 -13.47
CA GLN A 31 8.18 4.15 -14.69
C GLN A 31 8.01 2.66 -14.99
N GLY A 32 7.42 2.35 -16.13
CA GLY A 32 7.15 0.99 -16.54
C GLY A 32 5.67 0.69 -16.55
N GLU A 33 5.35 -0.54 -16.95
CA GLU A 33 3.97 -1.03 -17.00
C GLU A 33 3.78 -2.08 -15.92
N PHE A 34 2.78 -1.87 -15.07
CA PHE A 34 2.50 -2.75 -13.95
C PHE A 34 1.09 -3.31 -14.05
N ASP A 35 0.93 -4.59 -13.71
CA ASP A 35 -0.38 -5.23 -13.67
C ASP A 35 -1.12 -4.88 -12.38
N TRP A 36 -0.37 -4.61 -11.32
CA TRP A 36 -0.94 -4.25 -10.02
C TRP A 36 0.02 -3.33 -9.27
N ILE A 37 -0.51 -2.22 -8.76
CA ILE A 37 0.27 -1.25 -8.01
C ILE A 37 -0.28 -1.17 -6.59
N CYS A 38 0.55 -1.54 -5.61
CA CYS A 38 0.25 -1.37 -4.19
C CYS A 38 0.96 -0.14 -3.66
N LEU A 39 0.21 0.85 -3.21
CA LEU A 39 0.75 2.07 -2.63
C LEU A 39 0.77 1.95 -1.11
N SER A 40 1.95 2.12 -0.52
CA SER A 40 2.17 2.09 0.92
C SER A 40 2.68 3.46 1.36
N PRO A 41 1.78 4.45 1.56
CA PRO A 41 2.20 5.83 1.79
C PRO A 41 2.79 6.03 3.18
N LYS A 42 3.72 6.99 3.29
CA LYS A 42 4.33 7.37 4.56
C LYS A 42 4.09 8.86 4.80
N ARG A 43 3.74 9.23 6.04
CA ARG A 43 3.46 10.63 6.36
C ARG A 43 4.67 11.54 6.19
N GLN A 44 5.88 11.01 6.45
CA GLN A 44 7.12 11.75 6.34
C GLN A 44 7.47 12.10 4.90
N ALA A 45 6.96 11.33 3.95
CA ALA A 45 7.23 11.52 2.52
C ALA A 45 5.95 11.18 1.74
N PRO A 46 4.97 12.10 1.69
CA PRO A 46 3.69 11.82 1.05
C PRO A 46 3.83 11.45 -0.43
N PRO A 47 2.98 10.53 -0.93
CA PRO A 47 3.02 10.13 -2.33
C PRO A 47 2.65 11.26 -3.29
N LEU A 48 3.13 11.12 -4.53
CA LEU A 48 2.71 11.99 -5.62
C LEU A 48 1.25 11.71 -5.98
N GLU A 49 0.53 12.75 -6.42
CA GLU A 49 -0.87 12.62 -6.80
C GLU A 49 -1.08 11.57 -7.89
N GLU A 50 -0.19 11.52 -8.90
CA GLU A 50 -0.30 10.54 -9.98
C GLU A 50 -0.24 9.10 -9.47
N VAL A 51 0.53 8.85 -8.40
CA VAL A 51 0.62 7.51 -7.84
C VAL A 51 -0.63 7.15 -7.08
N PHE A 52 -1.23 8.09 -6.36
CA PHE A 52 -2.54 7.86 -5.74
C PHE A 52 -3.59 7.45 -6.76
N GLN A 53 -3.62 8.14 -7.90
CA GLN A 53 -4.61 7.85 -8.94
C GLN A 53 -4.36 6.51 -9.65
N ALA A 54 -3.11 6.09 -9.74
CA ALA A 54 -2.73 4.85 -10.40
C ALA A 54 -2.80 3.61 -9.50
N ALA A 55 -2.90 3.80 -8.19
CA ALA A 55 -2.85 2.68 -7.24
C ALA A 55 -4.09 1.78 -7.37
N ASP A 56 -3.84 0.48 -7.45
CA ASP A 56 -4.90 -0.54 -7.40
C ASP A 56 -5.22 -0.91 -5.98
N GLU A 57 -4.27 -0.71 -5.08
CA GLU A 57 -4.38 -1.08 -3.68
C GLU A 57 -3.65 -0.04 -2.84
N LEU A 58 -4.28 0.35 -1.73
CA LEU A 58 -3.70 1.25 -0.74
C LEU A 58 -3.54 0.48 0.56
N LYS A 59 -2.33 0.42 1.08
CA LYS A 59 -2.03 -0.28 2.32
C LYS A 59 -1.36 0.68 3.28
N VAL A 60 -2.05 1.01 4.38
CA VAL A 60 -1.56 1.98 5.35
C VAL A 60 -1.19 1.29 6.65
N VAL A 61 0.02 1.53 7.14
CA VAL A 61 0.51 0.95 8.39
C VAL A 61 -0.03 1.76 9.55
N ILE A 62 -0.65 1.09 10.51
CA ILE A 62 -1.33 1.69 11.65
C ILE A 62 -0.64 1.31 12.95
N GLY A 63 -0.15 2.28 13.68
CA GLY A 63 0.40 2.10 15.02
C GLY A 63 -0.45 2.78 16.09
N ASN A 64 -1.19 3.83 15.71
CA ASN A 64 -2.03 4.60 16.64
C ASN A 64 -3.23 5.21 15.91
N ALA A 65 -4.08 5.90 16.65
CA ALA A 65 -5.31 6.47 16.10
C ALA A 65 -5.05 7.57 15.05
N GLU A 66 -3.94 8.30 15.16
CA GLU A 66 -3.60 9.33 14.17
C GLU A 66 -3.33 8.72 12.80
N ASP A 67 -2.80 7.50 12.77
CA ASP A 67 -2.55 6.80 11.52
C ASP A 67 -3.85 6.49 10.78
N LEU A 68 -4.95 6.30 11.51
CA LEU A 68 -6.27 6.11 10.88
C LEU A 68 -6.74 7.36 10.16
N LEU A 69 -6.47 8.55 10.72
CA LEU A 69 -6.77 9.81 10.05
C LEU A 69 -5.96 9.95 8.77
N TRP A 70 -4.69 9.59 8.84
CA TRP A 70 -3.83 9.58 7.66
C TRP A 70 -4.35 8.63 6.60
N ALA A 71 -4.80 7.43 7.01
CA ALA A 71 -5.36 6.44 6.10
C ALA A 71 -6.57 7.00 5.35
N GLU A 72 -7.48 7.69 6.04
CA GLU A 72 -8.65 8.28 5.41
C GLU A 72 -8.27 9.41 4.45
N GLN A 73 -7.27 10.21 4.79
CA GLN A 73 -6.77 11.24 3.88
C GLN A 73 -6.22 10.63 2.60
N CYS A 74 -5.49 9.53 2.72
CA CYS A 74 -4.97 8.81 1.56
C CYS A 74 -6.09 8.19 0.73
N ALA A 75 -7.08 7.59 1.38
CA ALA A 75 -8.21 6.97 0.70
C ALA A 75 -9.01 7.99 -0.12
N ALA A 76 -9.13 9.22 0.39
CA ALA A 76 -9.83 10.28 -0.31
C ALA A 76 -9.12 10.69 -1.61
N ARG A 77 -7.81 10.46 -1.69
CA ARG A 77 -7.02 10.80 -2.88
C ARG A 77 -6.90 9.63 -3.86
N ALA A 78 -7.17 8.41 -3.41
CA ALA A 78 -7.08 7.22 -4.25
C ALA A 78 -8.30 7.12 -5.18
N GLY A 79 -8.16 6.34 -6.25
CA GLY A 79 -9.27 6.08 -7.18
C GLY A 79 -10.38 5.28 -6.50
N LYS A 80 -11.59 5.37 -7.06
CA LYS A 80 -12.77 4.73 -6.47
C LYS A 80 -12.68 3.20 -6.43
N SER A 81 -11.95 2.60 -7.37
CA SER A 81 -11.77 1.16 -7.43
C SER A 81 -10.58 0.66 -6.63
N CYS A 82 -9.83 1.55 -6.00
CA CYS A 82 -8.67 1.20 -5.21
C CYS A 82 -9.10 0.40 -3.98
N ARG A 83 -8.45 -0.73 -3.75
CA ARG A 83 -8.71 -1.55 -2.56
C ARG A 83 -7.97 -0.97 -1.36
N LEU A 84 -8.63 -0.96 -0.21
CA LEU A 84 -8.13 -0.28 0.98
C LEU A 84 -7.79 -1.30 2.07
N TYR A 85 -6.54 -1.25 2.54
CA TYR A 85 -6.04 -2.14 3.58
C TYR A 85 -5.36 -1.37 4.71
N LEU A 86 -5.61 -1.81 5.93
CA LEU A 86 -4.90 -1.34 7.11
C LEU A 86 -4.02 -2.46 7.62
N GLN A 87 -2.75 -2.15 7.88
CA GLN A 87 -1.77 -3.12 8.33
C GLN A 87 -1.27 -2.74 9.72
N PRO A 88 -1.30 -3.66 10.70
CA PRO A 88 -0.77 -3.33 12.03
C PRO A 88 0.75 -3.13 11.98
N GLU A 89 1.20 -2.07 12.65
CA GLU A 89 2.63 -1.82 12.81
C GLU A 89 3.20 -2.87 13.76
N TRP A 90 4.29 -3.54 13.33
CA TRP A 90 4.79 -4.71 14.00
C TRP A 90 5.20 -4.47 15.47
N SER A 91 5.87 -3.35 15.75
CA SER A 91 6.34 -3.06 17.10
C SER A 91 5.20 -2.78 18.09
N ARG A 92 3.99 -2.50 17.59
CA ARG A 92 2.80 -2.23 18.40
C ARG A 92 1.66 -3.16 18.02
N PHE A 93 2.00 -4.38 17.65
CA PHE A 93 1.07 -5.28 16.99
C PHE A 93 -0.25 -5.49 17.75
N ALA A 94 -0.16 -5.80 19.05
CA ALA A 94 -1.37 -6.09 19.85
C ALA A 94 -2.32 -4.89 19.91
N GLU A 95 -1.78 -3.70 20.15
CA GLU A 95 -2.59 -2.48 20.21
C GLU A 95 -3.15 -2.11 18.84
N ALA A 96 -2.32 -2.25 17.80
CA ALA A 96 -2.72 -1.91 16.45
C ALA A 96 -3.82 -2.85 15.93
N VAL A 97 -3.71 -4.13 16.19
CA VAL A 97 -4.74 -5.10 15.79
C VAL A 97 -6.08 -4.76 16.42
N ARG A 98 -6.07 -4.42 17.71
CA ARG A 98 -7.30 -4.06 18.41
C ARG A 98 -7.95 -2.82 17.81
N LEU A 99 -7.13 -1.79 17.57
CA LEU A 99 -7.58 -0.55 16.98
C LEU A 99 -8.14 -0.75 15.57
N ILE A 100 -7.40 -1.49 14.74
CA ILE A 100 -7.80 -1.78 13.36
C ILE A 100 -9.10 -2.61 13.34
N THR A 101 -9.21 -3.61 14.20
CA THR A 101 -10.40 -4.47 14.25
C THR A 101 -11.65 -3.65 14.52
N GLU A 102 -11.61 -2.77 15.51
CA GLU A 102 -12.75 -1.91 15.82
C GLU A 102 -13.04 -0.94 14.68
N TYR A 103 -12.01 -0.41 14.07
CA TYR A 103 -12.18 0.54 12.97
C TYR A 103 -12.82 -0.12 11.75
N VAL A 104 -12.35 -1.29 11.37
CA VAL A 104 -12.86 -2.02 10.20
C VAL A 104 -14.31 -2.43 10.37
N LYS A 105 -14.72 -2.76 11.59
CA LYS A 105 -16.12 -3.07 11.87
C LYS A 105 -17.05 -1.89 11.57
N ALA A 106 -16.58 -0.68 11.86
CA ALA A 106 -17.36 0.54 11.62
C ALA A 106 -17.15 1.08 10.19
N HIS A 107 -16.10 0.66 9.51
CA HIS A 107 -15.71 1.15 8.18
C HIS A 107 -15.41 -0.04 7.25
N PRO A 108 -16.44 -0.75 6.76
CA PRO A 108 -16.24 -2.02 6.04
C PRO A 108 -15.55 -1.90 4.69
N GLN A 109 -15.34 -0.70 4.17
CA GLN A 109 -14.53 -0.48 2.97
C GLN A 109 -13.06 -0.80 3.20
N TRP A 110 -12.61 -0.83 4.46
CA TRP A 110 -11.26 -1.20 4.84
C TRP A 110 -11.17 -2.67 5.21
N LYS A 111 -10.04 -3.31 4.87
CA LYS A 111 -9.74 -4.68 5.24
C LYS A 111 -8.41 -4.72 5.97
N VAL A 112 -8.18 -5.79 6.73
CA VAL A 112 -6.93 -5.97 7.46
C VAL A 112 -5.93 -6.69 6.58
N SER A 113 -4.69 -6.18 6.54
CA SER A 113 -3.56 -6.82 5.86
C SER A 113 -2.54 -7.24 6.91
N LEU A 114 -2.05 -8.47 6.81
CA LEU A 114 -1.02 -8.99 7.72
C LEU A 114 0.25 -9.33 6.95
N GLN A 115 1.40 -9.05 7.57
CA GLN A 115 2.69 -9.44 7.02
C GLN A 115 3.03 -10.83 7.52
N THR A 116 2.57 -11.85 6.84
CA THR A 116 2.72 -13.24 7.26
C THR A 116 4.17 -13.67 7.48
N HIS A 117 5.08 -13.16 6.68
CA HIS A 117 6.49 -13.51 6.81
C HIS A 117 7.08 -13.13 8.18
N LYS A 118 6.57 -12.06 8.81
CA LYS A 118 7.04 -11.65 10.14
C LYS A 118 6.55 -12.59 11.22
N PHE A 119 5.36 -13.14 11.07
CA PHE A 119 4.84 -14.14 12.01
C PHE A 119 5.58 -15.46 11.92
N MET A 120 6.09 -15.79 10.74
CA MET A 120 6.83 -17.02 10.49
C MET A 120 8.34 -16.85 10.64
N GLU A 121 8.77 -15.65 11.02
CA GLU A 121 10.19 -15.29 11.18
C GLU A 121 11.01 -15.51 9.90
N ILE A 122 10.37 -15.33 8.77
CA ILE A 122 11.03 -15.43 7.46
C ILE A 122 11.56 -14.04 7.10
N PRO A 123 12.87 -13.92 6.81
CA PRO A 123 13.45 -12.61 6.49
C PRO A 123 12.89 -12.00 5.22
#